data_757773b7c6e7f6ea2ff2b38058e5c276
#
_entry.id   757773b7c6e7f6ea2ff2b38058e5c276
#
_cell.length_a   1.000
_cell.length_b   1.000
_cell.length_c   1.000
_cell.angle_alpha   90.00
_cell.angle_beta   90.00
_cell.angle_gamma   90.00
#
_symmetry.space_group_name_H-M   'P 1'
#
loop_
_entity.id
_entity.type
_entity.pdbx_description
1 polymer ?
#
loop_
_entity_poly.entity_id
_entity_poly.type
_entity_poly.pdbx_seq_one_letter_code
_entity_poly.pdbx_strand_id
1 'polypeptide(L)'
;PLCLAALLLVSSMAAFAQDKVVYHVADAATQALAGLRNVKNHLDTDPTAQISVVTHAQGVDFLMLDAKDRNGNPYEVAVQELAARGVKFEVCEITLKNRSLKKEQFIGEATFTPSGVVRLTKLQMQGWAYIRP
;
A
#
# COMPACT_ATOMS: atom_id res chain seq x y z
N PRO A 1 58.20 -7.82 -24.59
CA PRO A 1 56.77 -7.76 -24.72
C PRO A 1 56.18 -7.12 -23.47
N LEU A 2 55.60 -5.94 -23.65
CA LEU A 2 54.89 -5.23 -22.59
C LEU A 2 53.48 -5.84 -22.47
N CYS A 3 53.24 -6.54 -21.35
CA CYS A 3 51.87 -6.90 -20.95
C CYS A 3 51.17 -5.67 -20.34
N LEU A 4 50.32 -5.03 -21.14
CA LEU A 4 49.40 -4.00 -20.66
C LEU A 4 48.27 -4.69 -19.88
N ALA A 5 48.34 -4.71 -18.57
CA ALA A 5 47.22 -5.12 -17.72
C ALA A 5 46.24 -3.95 -17.67
N ALA A 6 45.16 -4.04 -18.46
CA ALA A 6 44.03 -3.14 -18.37
C ALA A 6 43.28 -3.43 -17.07
N LEU A 7 43.47 -2.61 -16.06
CA LEU A 7 42.60 -2.61 -14.86
C LEU A 7 41.23 -2.10 -15.26
N LEU A 8 40.27 -3.01 -15.44
CA LEU A 8 38.87 -2.68 -15.53
C LEU A 8 38.39 -2.26 -14.14
N LEU A 9 38.32 -0.96 -13.91
CA LEU A 9 37.60 -0.37 -12.80
C LEU A 9 36.09 -0.62 -12.99
N VAL A 10 35.59 -1.70 -12.42
CA VAL A 10 34.16 -1.92 -12.30
C VAL A 10 33.68 -0.97 -11.19
N SER A 11 33.22 0.20 -11.61
CA SER A 11 32.48 1.09 -10.70
C SER A 11 31.16 0.39 -10.37
N SER A 12 31.10 -0.27 -9.22
CA SER A 12 29.85 -0.74 -8.68
C SER A 12 29.06 0.50 -8.26
N MET A 13 28.13 0.95 -9.11
CA MET A 13 27.11 1.90 -8.70
C MET A 13 26.27 1.18 -7.65
N ALA A 14 26.38 1.62 -6.39
CA ALA A 14 25.45 1.19 -5.34
C ALA A 14 24.05 1.64 -5.74
N ALA A 15 23.24 0.72 -6.27
CA ALA A 15 21.83 0.97 -6.48
C ALA A 15 21.17 1.00 -5.11
N PHE A 16 20.66 2.18 -4.67
CA PHE A 16 19.81 2.25 -3.50
C PHE A 16 18.56 1.43 -3.78
N ALA A 17 18.26 0.46 -2.91
CA ALA A 17 17.05 -0.33 -3.01
C ALA A 17 15.84 0.60 -2.89
N GLN A 18 14.85 0.42 -3.78
CA GLN A 18 13.56 1.10 -3.72
C GLN A 18 12.83 0.69 -2.43
N ASP A 19 12.28 1.66 -1.73
CA ASP A 19 11.41 1.40 -0.59
C ASP A 19 10.17 0.61 -1.04
N LYS A 20 9.89 -0.47 -0.33
CA LYS A 20 8.68 -1.28 -0.49
C LYS A 20 7.99 -1.36 0.85
N VAL A 21 6.79 -0.83 0.95
CA VAL A 21 6.11 -0.66 2.22
C VAL A 21 4.67 -1.13 2.13
N VAL A 22 4.25 -1.93 3.10
CA VAL A 22 2.85 -2.28 3.28
C VAL A 22 2.30 -1.57 4.52
N TYR A 23 1.23 -0.82 4.30
CA TYR A 23 0.42 -0.21 5.35
C TYR A 23 -0.74 -1.15 5.67
N HIS A 24 -0.92 -1.47 6.94
CA HIS A 24 -1.94 -2.40 7.41
C HIS A 24 -3.07 -1.64 8.10
N VAL A 25 -4.28 -1.74 7.56
CA VAL A 25 -5.49 -1.12 8.13
C VAL A 25 -6.49 -2.20 8.50
N ALA A 26 -6.68 -2.42 9.80
CA ALA A 26 -7.65 -3.38 10.35
C ALA A 26 -8.92 -2.70 10.88
N ASP A 27 -8.85 -1.39 11.14
CA ASP A 27 -9.97 -0.58 11.61
C ASP A 27 -9.91 0.81 10.95
N ALA A 28 -10.86 1.07 10.04
CA ALA A 28 -10.91 2.34 9.31
C ALA A 28 -11.13 3.53 10.23
N ALA A 29 -11.96 3.40 11.27
CA ALA A 29 -12.30 4.50 12.16
C ALA A 29 -11.08 5.10 12.86
N THR A 30 -10.11 4.27 13.22
CA THR A 30 -8.91 4.70 13.96
C THR A 30 -7.66 4.81 13.09
N GLN A 31 -7.63 4.17 11.92
CA GLN A 31 -6.40 4.03 11.13
C GLN A 31 -6.46 4.65 9.73
N ALA A 32 -7.64 4.78 9.10
CA ALA A 32 -7.70 5.14 7.69
C ALA A 32 -7.18 6.56 7.43
N LEU A 33 -7.64 7.55 8.18
CA LEU A 33 -7.26 8.94 7.95
C LEU A 33 -5.75 9.15 8.21
N ALA A 34 -5.24 8.59 9.30
CA ALA A 34 -3.81 8.62 9.60
C ALA A 34 -2.98 7.87 8.56
N GLY A 35 -3.46 6.70 8.11
CA GLY A 35 -2.82 5.89 7.10
C GLY A 35 -2.70 6.62 5.76
N LEU A 36 -3.77 7.20 5.26
CA LEU A 36 -3.76 7.98 4.01
C LEU A 36 -2.78 9.15 4.08
N ARG A 37 -2.78 9.87 5.21
CA ARG A 37 -1.82 10.96 5.43
C ARG A 37 -0.38 10.47 5.46
N ASN A 38 -0.11 9.34 6.13
CA ASN A 38 1.23 8.77 6.21
C ASN A 38 1.72 8.29 4.84
N VAL A 39 0.86 7.65 4.06
CA VAL A 39 1.17 7.24 2.68
C VAL A 39 1.51 8.45 1.82
N LYS A 40 0.72 9.52 1.90
CA LYS A 40 1.00 10.76 1.18
C LYS A 40 2.36 11.35 1.57
N ASN A 41 2.64 11.47 2.87
CA ASN A 41 3.92 11.98 3.36
C ASN A 41 5.10 11.11 2.92
N HIS A 42 4.92 9.80 2.89
CA HIS A 42 5.93 8.86 2.42
C HIS A 42 6.28 9.13 0.95
N LEU A 43 5.27 9.21 0.09
CA LEU A 43 5.47 9.48 -1.34
C LEU A 43 5.98 10.89 -1.62
N ASP A 44 5.60 11.88 -0.82
CA ASP A 44 6.12 13.25 -0.96
C ASP A 44 7.61 13.32 -0.62
N THR A 45 8.08 12.46 0.27
CA THR A 45 9.49 12.36 0.69
C THR A 45 10.29 11.42 -0.21
N ASP A 46 9.73 10.27 -0.55
CA ASP A 46 10.32 9.28 -1.48
C ASP A 46 9.31 8.92 -2.59
N PRO A 47 9.32 9.68 -3.70
CA PRO A 47 8.39 9.43 -4.80
C PRO A 47 8.57 8.08 -5.50
N THR A 48 9.68 7.39 -5.27
CA THR A 48 9.98 6.09 -5.88
C THR A 48 9.46 4.91 -5.07
N ALA A 49 8.99 5.14 -3.84
CA ALA A 49 8.50 4.08 -2.96
C ALA A 49 7.33 3.31 -3.60
N GLN A 50 7.37 1.98 -3.46
CA GLN A 50 6.24 1.12 -3.76
C GLN A 50 5.40 0.94 -2.50
N ILE A 51 4.12 1.29 -2.55
CA ILE A 51 3.24 1.23 -1.40
C ILE A 51 1.99 0.42 -1.71
N SER A 52 1.69 -0.52 -0.82
CA SER A 52 0.42 -1.24 -0.78
C SER A 52 -0.27 -0.97 0.54
N VAL A 53 -1.57 -0.74 0.50
CA VAL A 53 -2.43 -0.63 1.68
C VAL A 53 -3.30 -1.86 1.73
N VAL A 54 -3.05 -2.74 2.69
CA VAL A 54 -3.80 -3.99 2.86
C VAL A 54 -4.82 -3.81 3.98
N THR A 55 -6.08 -4.10 3.66
CA THR A 55 -7.21 -3.90 4.55
C THR A 55 -7.96 -5.19 4.82
N HIS A 56 -8.43 -5.37 6.05
CA HIS A 56 -9.34 -6.45 6.44
C HIS A 56 -10.23 -6.03 7.62
N ALA A 57 -11.18 -6.85 7.98
CA ALA A 57 -12.16 -6.54 9.03
C ALA A 57 -12.82 -5.17 8.79
N GLN A 58 -12.96 -4.32 9.80
CA GLN A 58 -13.48 -2.96 9.65
C GLN A 58 -12.52 -2.02 8.90
N GLY A 59 -11.29 -2.45 8.67
CA GLY A 59 -10.32 -1.70 7.88
C GLY A 59 -10.72 -1.47 6.44
N VAL A 60 -11.61 -2.29 5.88
CA VAL A 60 -12.08 -2.15 4.50
C VAL A 60 -13.08 -1.00 4.31
N ASP A 61 -13.66 -0.48 5.37
CA ASP A 61 -14.81 0.42 5.33
C ASP A 61 -14.51 1.74 4.60
N PHE A 62 -13.28 2.27 4.71
CA PHE A 62 -12.95 3.52 4.03
C PHE A 62 -12.83 3.38 2.50
N LEU A 63 -12.77 2.16 1.98
CA LEU A 63 -12.75 1.85 0.55
C LEU A 63 -14.14 1.56 -0.02
N MET A 64 -15.17 1.60 0.81
CA MET A 64 -16.54 1.43 0.34
C MET A 64 -17.06 2.70 -0.33
N LEU A 65 -18.03 2.54 -1.24
CA LEU A 65 -18.73 3.68 -1.86
C LEU A 65 -19.35 4.57 -0.79
N ASP A 66 -19.26 5.88 -1.00
CA ASP A 66 -19.82 6.92 -0.11
C ASP A 66 -19.24 6.98 1.31
N ALA A 67 -18.14 6.25 1.58
CA ALA A 67 -17.46 6.33 2.87
C ALA A 67 -16.87 7.72 3.11
N LYS A 68 -17.11 8.25 4.30
CA LYS A 68 -16.63 9.57 4.74
C LYS A 68 -15.84 9.48 6.02
N ASP A 69 -14.87 10.37 6.17
CA ASP A 69 -14.14 10.52 7.41
C ASP A 69 -14.98 11.22 8.50
N ARG A 70 -14.43 11.32 9.70
CA ARG A 70 -15.10 11.98 10.83
C ARG A 70 -15.42 13.46 10.60
N ASN A 71 -14.80 14.09 9.60
CA ASN A 71 -15.04 15.49 9.22
C ASN A 71 -16.06 15.61 8.06
N GLY A 72 -16.60 14.48 7.60
CA GLY A 72 -17.55 14.43 6.49
C GLY A 72 -16.91 14.45 5.09
N ASN A 73 -15.60 14.34 4.99
CA ASN A 73 -14.91 14.31 3.71
C ASN A 73 -14.93 12.89 3.12
N PRO A 74 -15.26 12.74 1.83
CA PRO A 74 -15.19 11.43 1.17
C PRO A 74 -13.75 10.91 1.17
N TYR A 75 -13.54 9.66 1.61
CA TYR A 75 -12.25 8.99 1.49
C TYR A 75 -11.81 8.78 0.05
N GLU A 76 -12.76 8.62 -0.85
CA GLU A 76 -12.53 8.33 -2.28
C GLU A 76 -11.57 9.32 -2.92
N VAL A 77 -11.68 10.61 -2.62
CA VAL A 77 -10.82 11.66 -3.20
C VAL A 77 -9.34 11.39 -2.89
N ALA A 78 -9.01 11.18 -1.62
CA ALA A 78 -7.63 10.90 -1.20
C ALA A 78 -7.12 9.55 -1.74
N VAL A 79 -7.98 8.54 -1.79
CA VAL A 79 -7.65 7.22 -2.35
C VAL A 79 -7.34 7.33 -3.84
N GLN A 80 -8.15 8.06 -4.60
CA GLN A 80 -7.92 8.27 -6.04
C GLN A 80 -6.60 8.99 -6.31
N GLU A 81 -6.28 10.04 -5.54
CA GLU A 81 -5.02 10.76 -5.68
C GLU A 81 -3.81 9.84 -5.44
N LEU A 82 -3.86 9.02 -4.38
CA LEU A 82 -2.78 8.10 -4.06
C LEU A 82 -2.69 6.93 -5.04
N ALA A 83 -3.82 6.40 -5.49
CA ALA A 83 -3.86 5.36 -6.52
C ALA A 83 -3.26 5.85 -7.85
N ALA A 84 -3.52 7.11 -8.22
CA ALA A 84 -2.90 7.74 -9.39
C ALA A 84 -1.37 7.86 -9.26
N ARG A 85 -0.86 7.88 -8.03
CA ARG A 85 0.57 7.85 -7.71
C ARG A 85 1.14 6.44 -7.56
N GLY A 86 0.38 5.41 -7.88
CA GLY A 86 0.81 4.02 -7.88
C GLY A 86 0.54 3.23 -6.60
N VAL A 87 -0.15 3.80 -5.63
CA VAL A 87 -0.53 3.07 -4.40
C VAL A 87 -1.60 2.02 -4.73
N LYS A 88 -1.40 0.80 -4.25
CA LYS A 88 -2.41 -0.27 -4.32
C LYS A 88 -3.24 -0.28 -3.04
N PHE A 89 -4.55 -0.36 -3.19
CA PHE A 89 -5.48 -0.56 -2.09
C PHE A 89 -6.10 -1.94 -2.21
N GLU A 90 -5.80 -2.82 -1.26
CA GLU A 90 -6.16 -4.23 -1.32
C GLU A 90 -7.16 -4.58 -0.22
N VAL A 91 -8.29 -5.18 -0.61
CA VAL A 91 -9.39 -5.61 0.26
C VAL A 91 -9.36 -7.13 0.43
N CYS A 92 -9.44 -7.59 1.67
CA CYS A 92 -9.49 -9.00 2.03
C CYS A 92 -10.82 -9.64 1.63
N GLU A 93 -10.79 -10.66 0.75
CA GLU A 93 -12.00 -11.37 0.33
C GLU A 93 -12.65 -12.20 1.44
N ILE A 94 -11.85 -12.66 2.42
CA ILE A 94 -12.42 -13.35 3.61
C ILE A 94 -13.30 -12.36 4.40
N THR A 95 -12.88 -11.10 4.51
CA THR A 95 -13.70 -10.04 5.14
C THR A 95 -15.02 -9.84 4.39
N LEU A 96 -14.99 -9.83 3.05
CA LEU A 96 -16.21 -9.73 2.24
C LEU A 96 -17.18 -10.87 2.60
N LYS A 97 -16.68 -12.09 2.63
CA LYS A 97 -17.51 -13.27 2.96
C LYS A 97 -18.06 -13.16 4.38
N ASN A 98 -17.23 -12.87 5.37
CA ASN A 98 -17.64 -12.83 6.78
C ASN A 98 -18.64 -11.72 7.09
N ARG A 99 -18.56 -10.60 6.37
CA ARG A 99 -19.44 -9.45 6.56
C ARG A 99 -20.55 -9.36 5.51
N SER A 100 -20.68 -10.34 4.64
CA SER A 100 -21.67 -10.35 3.54
C SER A 100 -21.59 -9.12 2.65
N LEU A 101 -20.36 -8.68 2.36
CA LEU A 101 -20.09 -7.56 1.47
C LEU A 101 -19.82 -8.07 0.05
N LYS A 102 -20.15 -7.22 -0.95
CA LYS A 102 -19.92 -7.49 -2.38
C LYS A 102 -18.87 -6.54 -2.93
N LYS A 103 -18.12 -6.98 -3.93
CA LYS A 103 -17.08 -6.15 -4.59
C LYS A 103 -17.65 -4.86 -5.15
N GLU A 104 -18.88 -4.88 -5.65
CA GLU A 104 -19.57 -3.72 -6.22
C GLU A 104 -19.88 -2.63 -5.20
N GLN A 105 -19.75 -2.90 -3.90
CA GLN A 105 -19.91 -1.90 -2.85
C GLN A 105 -18.64 -1.08 -2.59
N PHE A 106 -17.56 -1.36 -3.31
CA PHE A 106 -16.27 -0.68 -3.16
C PHE A 106 -15.99 0.28 -4.32
N ILE A 107 -15.17 1.29 -4.04
CA ILE A 107 -14.71 2.24 -5.07
C ILE A 107 -13.85 1.53 -6.11
N GLY A 108 -13.74 2.12 -7.31
CA GLY A 108 -13.04 1.49 -8.44
C GLY A 108 -11.54 1.25 -8.22
N GLU A 109 -10.92 2.00 -7.33
CA GLU A 109 -9.49 1.88 -6.97
C GLU A 109 -9.20 0.69 -6.06
N ALA A 110 -10.22 0.11 -5.42
CA ALA A 110 -10.05 -1.07 -4.59
C ALA A 110 -9.73 -2.30 -5.44
N THR A 111 -8.71 -3.03 -5.04
CA THR A 111 -8.39 -4.37 -5.55
C THR A 111 -8.67 -5.40 -4.47
N PHE A 112 -8.68 -6.68 -4.81
CA PHE A 112 -9.09 -7.73 -3.88
C PHE A 112 -8.00 -8.79 -3.77
N THR A 113 -7.74 -9.24 -2.55
CA THR A 113 -6.79 -10.31 -2.26
C THR A 113 -7.50 -11.43 -1.50
N PRO A 114 -7.18 -12.71 -1.74
CA PRO A 114 -7.87 -13.83 -1.09
C PRO A 114 -7.88 -13.74 0.44
N SER A 115 -6.78 -13.31 1.05
CA SER A 115 -6.64 -13.13 2.50
C SER A 115 -5.71 -11.96 2.81
N GLY A 116 -6.20 -10.99 3.58
CA GLY A 116 -5.39 -9.85 4.00
C GLY A 116 -4.17 -10.26 4.83
N VAL A 117 -4.34 -11.14 5.80
CA VAL A 117 -3.22 -11.58 6.68
C VAL A 117 -2.20 -12.42 5.92
N VAL A 118 -2.62 -13.24 4.98
CA VAL A 118 -1.68 -13.98 4.11
C VAL A 118 -0.95 -13.02 3.19
N ARG A 119 -1.64 -12.02 2.64
CA ARG A 119 -1.02 -10.98 1.81
C ARG A 119 0.04 -10.21 2.57
N LEU A 120 -0.26 -9.76 3.79
CA LEU A 120 0.71 -9.11 4.69
C LEU A 120 1.93 -9.99 4.94
N THR A 121 1.72 -11.27 5.22
CA THR A 121 2.81 -12.23 5.44
C THR A 121 3.70 -12.34 4.22
N LYS A 122 3.13 -12.54 3.04
CA LYS A 122 3.88 -12.70 1.79
C LYS A 122 4.68 -11.45 1.42
N LEU A 123 4.10 -10.27 1.60
CA LEU A 123 4.82 -9.02 1.34
C LEU A 123 6.02 -8.86 2.28
N GLN A 124 5.85 -9.13 3.57
CA GLN A 124 6.95 -9.06 4.53
C GLN A 124 8.03 -10.10 4.23
N MET A 125 7.66 -11.31 3.84
CA MET A 125 8.62 -12.34 3.40
C MET A 125 9.40 -11.94 2.14
N GLN A 126 8.84 -11.05 1.31
CA GLN A 126 9.49 -10.46 0.14
C GLN A 126 10.32 -9.22 0.47
N GLY A 127 10.49 -8.87 1.74
CA GLY A 127 11.29 -7.75 2.19
C GLY A 127 10.55 -6.42 2.29
N TRP A 128 9.23 -6.39 2.21
CA TRP A 128 8.44 -5.18 2.41
C TRP A 128 8.46 -4.76 3.89
N ALA A 129 8.72 -3.48 4.14
CA ALA A 129 8.55 -2.91 5.46
C ALA A 129 7.06 -2.88 5.84
N TYR A 130 6.76 -3.01 7.13
CA TYR A 130 5.39 -3.03 7.65
C TYR A 130 5.13 -1.79 8.50
N ILE A 131 4.05 -1.09 8.20
CA ILE A 131 3.58 0.05 8.99
C ILE A 131 2.11 -0.16 9.35
N ARG A 132 1.81 0.01 10.63
CA ARG A 132 0.45 0.07 11.14
C ARG A 132 0.19 1.50 11.62
N PRO A 133 -0.64 2.26 10.91
CA PRO A 133 -0.97 3.62 11.30
C PRO A 133 -1.87 3.68 12.53
#